data_f15bebc471e6d5763e0f327662d8a17d
#
_entry.id   f15bebc471e6d5763e0f327662d8a17d
#
_cell.length_a   1.000
_cell.length_b   1.000
_cell.length_c   1.000
_cell.angle_alpha   90.00
_cell.angle_beta   90.00
_cell.angle_gamma   90.00
#
_symmetry.space_group_name_H-M   'P 1'
#
loop_
_entity.id
_entity.type
_entity.pdbx_description
1 polymer ?
#
loop_
_entity_poly.entity_id
_entity_poly.type
_entity_poly.pdbx_seq_one_letter_code
_entity_poly.pdbx_strand_id
1 'polypeptide(L)'
;MFNLNDPNDILRAHAILLDDSEDEDNCTSGTSNKNPIYDLEDEDCDTDASENIEEREASDTEQSGSDTSLDGDDNIYHCYKKKGRKVIETYDWKKKPYSSRKRFEPHNILRKRLPGVTGRARNEDGILNTWLCLFDEDMLDMVVTFTNQYIDCIRCHYTRERNAMSTDKTEIKAFIGLLYIAGVHKSGRKNLQELWDSSGFGVEIFRLTMSEFRFRFLLQTLRFDNRDTRIERRSVDRIAPIRELFNKFVQNCRSNYAVGEDVTIDEMLVAFRGRCCFIQYIPSKPAKYGIKIFSAVDAKMFYTCNLEIYPGRQPEGPFQMSNKSTDVVDRLVTPLSKSGRNICADNWFSDVSLLHDLSKKHKLSYVGTLRKNKWQIPKEMKNIRNRPNNSSVFAHNRDGTIVSYVPEKKNK
;
A
#
# COMPACT_ATOMS: atom_id res chain seq x y z
N MET A 1 18.64 -5.81 -2.45
CA MET A 1 18.22 -7.23 -2.41
C MET A 1 16.77 -7.22 -2.82
N PHE A 2 16.45 -7.69 -4.03
CA PHE A 2 15.07 -7.84 -4.47
C PHE A 2 14.51 -9.12 -3.87
N ASN A 3 13.48 -9.01 -3.05
CA ASN A 3 12.78 -10.17 -2.54
C ASN A 3 11.57 -10.41 -3.46
N LEU A 4 11.55 -11.55 -4.17
CA LEU A 4 10.42 -11.91 -5.04
C LEU A 4 9.07 -12.03 -4.31
N ASN A 5 9.10 -12.06 -2.99
CA ASN A 5 7.94 -11.98 -2.13
C ASN A 5 7.64 -10.52 -1.69
N ASP A 6 8.48 -9.54 -2.08
CA ASP A 6 8.27 -8.12 -1.82
C ASP A 6 7.80 -7.42 -3.11
N PRO A 7 6.54 -6.99 -3.20
CA PRO A 7 6.03 -6.21 -4.33
C PRO A 7 6.88 -4.99 -4.67
N ASN A 8 7.60 -4.44 -3.66
CA ASN A 8 8.51 -3.31 -3.85
C ASN A 8 9.70 -3.66 -4.75
N ASP A 9 10.16 -4.89 -4.74
CA ASP A 9 11.32 -5.28 -5.52
C ASP A 9 10.98 -5.53 -7.00
N ILE A 10 9.76 -5.90 -7.31
CA ILE A 10 9.27 -6.05 -8.69
C ILE A 10 9.07 -4.69 -9.37
N LEU A 11 8.45 -3.73 -8.65
CA LEU A 11 8.28 -2.37 -9.14
C LEU A 11 9.60 -1.59 -9.18
N ARG A 12 10.56 -1.94 -8.32
CA ARG A 12 11.91 -1.39 -8.34
C ARG A 12 12.69 -1.82 -9.57
N ALA A 13 12.52 -3.05 -10.04
CA ALA A 13 13.05 -3.51 -11.33
C ALA A 13 12.48 -2.68 -12.49
N HIS A 14 11.20 -2.33 -12.44
CA HIS A 14 10.56 -1.47 -13.44
C HIS A 14 11.05 -0.01 -13.38
N ALA A 15 11.23 0.55 -12.19
CA ALA A 15 11.70 1.92 -12.01
C ALA A 15 13.17 2.10 -12.42
N ILE A 16 14.00 1.10 -12.18
CA ILE A 16 15.44 1.13 -12.48
C ILE A 16 15.70 0.97 -13.98
N LEU A 17 14.86 0.22 -14.69
CA LEU A 17 14.94 0.07 -16.14
C LEU A 17 14.52 1.35 -16.90
N LEU A 18 13.95 2.34 -16.21
CA LEU A 18 13.55 3.64 -16.77
C LEU A 18 14.57 4.77 -16.49
N ASP A 19 15.58 4.55 -15.65
CA ASP A 19 16.54 5.58 -15.17
C ASP A 19 17.79 5.75 -16.06
N ASP A 20 17.94 4.96 -17.13
CA ASP A 20 19.11 5.00 -18.05
C ASP A 20 18.98 6.07 -19.18
N SER A 21 18.18 7.13 -19.01
CA SER A 21 17.99 8.15 -20.04
C SER A 21 18.75 9.46 -19.85
N GLU A 22 19.69 9.55 -18.89
CA GLU A 22 20.54 10.74 -18.73
C GLU A 22 22.03 10.35 -18.62
N ASP A 23 22.66 10.05 -19.75
CA ASP A 23 24.10 10.23 -19.99
C ASP A 23 24.37 10.14 -21.51
N GLU A 24 24.05 11.20 -22.27
CA GLU A 24 24.61 11.46 -23.57
C GLU A 24 25.43 12.77 -23.52
N ASP A 25 26.73 12.60 -23.32
CA ASP A 25 27.68 13.51 -23.96
C ASP A 25 29.03 12.82 -24.21
N ASN A 26 29.37 12.78 -25.48
CA ASN A 26 30.72 12.55 -26.04
C ASN A 26 31.01 11.17 -26.64
N CYS A 27 30.67 10.97 -27.92
CA CYS A 27 31.66 10.52 -28.90
C CYS A 27 31.19 10.72 -30.35
N THR A 28 32.08 11.23 -31.15
CA THR A 28 32.01 11.67 -32.55
C THR A 28 31.74 10.54 -33.56
N SER A 29 30.92 10.92 -34.60
CA SER A 29 30.86 10.37 -35.94
C SER A 29 30.35 8.94 -36.20
N GLY A 30 29.11 8.87 -36.67
CA GLY A 30 28.56 7.67 -37.29
C GLY A 30 27.05 7.70 -37.28
N THR A 31 26.43 8.20 -38.42
CA THR A 31 25.02 8.09 -38.78
C THR A 31 24.00 7.81 -37.65
N SER A 32 23.54 8.87 -37.06
CA SER A 32 22.53 8.83 -35.99
C SER A 32 21.16 8.49 -36.57
N ASN A 33 20.65 7.29 -36.27
CA ASN A 33 19.22 7.07 -36.18
C ASN A 33 18.72 7.74 -34.90
N LYS A 34 18.44 9.03 -34.98
CA LYS A 34 17.70 9.71 -33.92
C LYS A 34 16.29 9.13 -33.88
N ASN A 35 15.98 8.34 -32.87
CA ASN A 35 14.61 8.10 -32.51
C ASN A 35 14.02 9.46 -32.09
N PRO A 36 12.98 9.96 -32.73
CA PRO A 36 12.32 11.16 -32.23
C PRO A 36 11.61 10.80 -30.94
N ILE A 37 12.22 11.16 -29.81
CA ILE A 37 11.54 11.28 -28.54
C ILE A 37 10.59 12.46 -28.72
N TYR A 38 9.33 12.18 -29.01
CA TYR A 38 8.32 13.21 -28.88
C TYR A 38 8.08 13.42 -27.40
N ASP A 39 8.63 14.51 -26.89
CA ASP A 39 8.09 15.24 -25.77
C ASP A 39 6.66 15.65 -26.15
N LEU A 40 5.71 14.77 -25.93
CA LEU A 40 4.34 15.20 -25.76
C LEU A 40 4.34 15.85 -24.39
N GLU A 41 4.38 17.17 -24.41
CA GLU A 41 4.10 18.04 -23.29
C GLU A 41 2.80 17.52 -22.63
N ASP A 42 2.93 16.68 -21.62
CA ASP A 42 1.91 16.54 -20.61
C ASP A 42 1.95 17.88 -19.85
N GLU A 43 1.17 18.85 -20.37
CA GLU A 43 0.93 20.13 -19.72
C GLU A 43 0.58 19.86 -18.26
N ASP A 44 1.37 20.48 -17.40
CA ASP A 44 1.09 20.81 -16.01
C ASP A 44 0.62 19.65 -15.11
N CYS A 45 1.54 18.75 -14.81
CA CYS A 45 1.56 18.18 -13.47
C CYS A 45 2.38 19.14 -12.59
N ASP A 46 1.71 20.17 -12.07
CA ASP A 46 2.25 20.94 -10.95
C ASP A 46 2.72 19.95 -9.91
N THR A 47 4.02 19.78 -9.83
CA THR A 47 4.69 19.08 -8.77
C THR A 47 4.52 19.91 -7.50
N ASP A 48 3.36 19.78 -6.85
CA ASP A 48 3.21 20.06 -5.42
C ASP A 48 4.01 19.01 -4.65
N ALA A 49 5.31 18.97 -4.95
CA ALA A 49 6.29 18.15 -4.24
C ALA A 49 6.65 18.72 -2.87
N SER A 50 5.87 19.65 -2.33
CA SER A 50 6.20 20.36 -1.10
C SER A 50 5.08 20.48 -0.07
N GLU A 51 3.98 19.77 -0.22
CA GLU A 51 3.16 19.55 0.95
C GLU A 51 3.46 18.16 1.51
N ASN A 52 4.47 18.10 2.41
CA ASN A 52 4.41 17.22 3.56
C ASN A 52 3.11 17.55 4.28
N ILE A 53 2.02 17.00 3.78
CA ILE A 53 0.87 16.72 4.61
C ILE A 53 1.27 15.43 5.36
N GLU A 54 2.24 15.53 6.32
CA GLU A 54 1.80 15.23 7.66
C GLU A 54 0.47 15.95 7.74
N GLU A 55 -0.64 15.20 7.61
CA GLU A 55 -1.87 15.69 8.19
C GLU A 55 -1.44 16.08 9.61
N ARG A 56 -1.14 17.33 9.81
CA ARG A 56 -1.35 17.99 11.05
C ARG A 56 -2.87 17.84 11.22
N GLU A 57 -3.26 16.65 11.70
CA GLU A 57 -4.46 16.59 12.55
C GLU A 57 -4.27 17.81 13.40
N ALA A 58 -5.13 18.82 13.18
CA ALA A 58 -5.04 20.09 13.84
C ALA A 58 -4.63 19.76 15.25
N SER A 59 -3.42 20.15 15.63
CA SER A 59 -2.92 19.89 16.94
C SER A 59 -3.88 20.71 17.79
N ASP A 60 -4.93 20.04 18.29
CA ASP A 60 -5.69 20.52 19.39
C ASP A 60 -4.65 20.65 20.49
N THR A 61 -4.09 21.84 20.58
CA THR A 61 -3.20 22.26 21.64
C THR A 61 -4.06 22.23 22.88
N GLU A 62 -4.13 21.04 23.48
CA GLU A 62 -4.76 20.85 24.76
C GLU A 62 -3.90 21.56 25.79
N GLN A 63 -4.24 22.84 26.04
CA GLN A 63 -3.81 23.50 27.25
C GLN A 63 -4.40 22.73 28.42
N SER A 64 -3.53 22.10 29.18
CA SER A 64 -3.82 21.51 30.47
C SER A 64 -4.30 22.61 31.44
N GLY A 65 -5.61 22.76 31.53
CA GLY A 65 -6.24 23.58 32.57
C GLY A 65 -6.28 22.79 33.88
N SER A 66 -5.81 23.41 34.94
CA SER A 66 -5.80 22.93 36.31
C SER A 66 -7.18 22.57 36.88
N ASP A 67 -7.17 21.55 37.70
CA ASP A 67 -8.26 20.84 38.36
C ASP A 67 -9.18 21.68 39.20
N THR A 68 -10.48 21.35 39.13
CA THR A 68 -11.35 21.27 40.28
C THR A 68 -11.76 19.83 40.46
N SER A 69 -11.32 19.24 41.57
CA SER A 69 -11.73 17.94 42.07
C SER A 69 -13.22 17.92 42.32
N LEU A 70 -13.96 17.16 41.53
CA LEU A 70 -15.29 16.70 41.88
C LEU A 70 -15.13 15.29 42.45
N ASP A 71 -15.50 15.08 43.68
CA ASP A 71 -15.67 13.82 44.36
C ASP A 71 -16.51 12.88 43.50
N GLY A 72 -15.86 11.95 42.82
CA GLY A 72 -16.50 11.00 41.93
C GLY A 72 -15.75 9.68 41.98
N ASP A 73 -16.48 8.63 42.27
CA ASP A 73 -16.17 7.22 42.28
C ASP A 73 -14.71 6.86 41.96
N ASP A 74 -13.90 6.56 42.96
CA ASP A 74 -12.47 6.20 42.87
C ASP A 74 -12.14 5.08 41.85
N ASN A 75 -13.15 4.47 41.26
CA ASN A 75 -13.07 3.38 40.27
C ASN A 75 -13.11 3.80 38.81
N ILE A 76 -13.23 5.09 38.48
CA ILE A 76 -13.37 5.56 37.11
C ILE A 76 -12.29 6.60 36.79
N TYR A 77 -11.73 6.49 35.58
CA TYR A 77 -10.94 7.55 34.96
C TYR A 77 -11.83 8.37 34.06
N HIS A 78 -11.94 9.67 34.29
CA HIS A 78 -12.68 10.59 33.45
C HIS A 78 -11.75 11.31 32.48
N CYS A 79 -12.02 11.20 31.19
CA CYS A 79 -11.30 11.89 30.13
C CYS A 79 -12.19 12.92 29.48
N TYR A 80 -11.64 14.13 29.22
CA TYR A 80 -12.40 15.27 28.73
C TYR A 80 -11.73 15.85 27.49
N LYS A 81 -12.52 16.10 26.45
CA LYS A 81 -12.12 16.94 25.32
C LYS A 81 -12.66 18.34 25.56
N LYS A 82 -11.75 19.32 25.61
CA LYS A 82 -12.10 20.72 25.91
C LYS A 82 -11.85 21.60 24.68
N LYS A 83 -12.73 22.58 24.45
CA LYS A 83 -12.49 23.69 23.51
C LYS A 83 -12.55 24.98 24.32
N GLY A 84 -11.39 25.57 24.62
CA GLY A 84 -11.25 26.61 25.61
C GLY A 84 -11.66 26.11 27.01
N ARG A 85 -12.59 26.80 27.66
CA ARG A 85 -13.11 26.43 29.00
C ARG A 85 -14.26 25.41 28.98
N LYS A 86 -14.83 25.11 27.80
CA LYS A 86 -16.00 24.21 27.68
C LYS A 86 -15.58 22.77 27.44
N VAL A 87 -16.14 21.82 28.18
CA VAL A 87 -16.05 20.40 27.91
C VAL A 87 -17.01 20.08 26.76
N ILE A 88 -16.49 19.46 25.69
CA ILE A 88 -17.26 19.10 24.49
C ILE A 88 -17.66 17.65 24.53
N GLU A 89 -16.73 16.80 24.93
CA GLU A 89 -16.91 15.34 24.97
C GLU A 89 -16.30 14.78 26.23
N THR A 90 -16.89 13.71 26.75
CA THR A 90 -16.40 12.96 27.91
C THR A 90 -16.22 11.51 27.50
N TYR A 91 -15.21 10.84 28.08
CA TYR A 91 -14.98 9.43 27.88
C TYR A 91 -14.50 8.80 29.20
N ASP A 92 -15.16 7.72 29.62
CA ASP A 92 -14.92 7.12 30.91
C ASP A 92 -14.34 5.71 30.79
N TRP A 93 -13.32 5.45 31.62
CA TRP A 93 -12.71 4.14 31.76
C TRP A 93 -12.82 3.64 33.20
N LYS A 94 -13.15 2.38 33.39
CA LYS A 94 -13.09 1.76 34.71
C LYS A 94 -11.68 1.28 35.03
N LYS A 95 -11.26 1.42 36.28
CA LYS A 95 -9.99 0.85 36.79
C LYS A 95 -10.04 -0.66 36.90
N LYS A 96 -11.23 -1.24 37.09
CA LYS A 96 -11.45 -2.69 37.22
C LYS A 96 -12.15 -3.21 35.94
N PRO A 97 -11.81 -4.44 35.49
CA PRO A 97 -12.45 -5.03 34.35
C PRO A 97 -13.95 -5.25 34.59
N TYR A 98 -14.72 -5.19 33.50
CA TYR A 98 -16.12 -5.58 33.55
C TYR A 98 -16.23 -7.08 33.83
N SER A 99 -17.10 -7.48 34.73
CA SER A 99 -17.41 -8.87 34.91
C SER A 99 -18.03 -9.45 33.65
N SER A 100 -17.32 -10.35 33.00
CA SER A 100 -17.82 -11.05 31.80
C SER A 100 -18.07 -12.51 32.16
N ARG A 101 -19.31 -12.97 31.99
CA ARG A 101 -19.68 -14.39 32.14
C ARG A 101 -19.28 -15.22 30.91
N LYS A 102 -18.97 -14.57 29.80
CA LYS A 102 -18.60 -15.22 28.52
C LYS A 102 -17.12 -15.06 28.23
N ARG A 103 -16.44 -16.16 27.97
CA ARG A 103 -15.02 -16.18 27.66
C ARG A 103 -14.70 -15.58 26.29
N PHE A 104 -15.57 -15.81 25.32
CA PHE A 104 -15.43 -15.33 23.94
C PHE A 104 -16.79 -14.92 23.39
N GLU A 105 -16.84 -13.82 22.64
CA GLU A 105 -18.00 -13.46 21.86
C GLU A 105 -18.13 -14.42 20.65
N PRO A 106 -19.33 -14.92 20.36
CA PRO A 106 -19.52 -15.89 19.25
C PRO A 106 -19.06 -15.38 17.89
N HIS A 107 -19.06 -14.06 17.68
CA HIS A 107 -18.61 -13.44 16.44
C HIS A 107 -17.10 -13.42 16.27
N ASN A 108 -16.30 -13.60 17.33
CA ASN A 108 -14.84 -13.68 17.27
C ASN A 108 -14.33 -15.12 17.05
N ILE A 109 -15.22 -16.07 16.82
CA ILE A 109 -14.86 -17.45 16.51
C ILE A 109 -14.86 -17.62 15.00
N LEU A 110 -13.72 -17.99 14.42
CA LEU A 110 -13.61 -18.31 13.00
C LEU A 110 -14.35 -19.61 12.65
N ARG A 111 -15.62 -19.48 12.27
CA ARG A 111 -16.46 -20.63 11.88
C ARG A 111 -16.57 -20.80 10.37
N LYS A 112 -16.34 -19.72 9.62
CA LYS A 112 -16.47 -19.68 8.16
C LYS A 112 -15.17 -19.24 7.54
N ARG A 113 -14.85 -19.76 6.37
CA ARG A 113 -13.63 -19.43 5.62
C ARG A 113 -12.37 -19.67 6.44
N LEU A 114 -12.08 -20.95 6.69
CA LEU A 114 -10.80 -21.37 7.28
C LEU A 114 -9.64 -20.77 6.46
N PRO A 115 -8.51 -20.42 7.12
CA PRO A 115 -7.33 -19.90 6.43
C PRO A 115 -6.81 -20.84 5.36
N GLY A 116 -6.37 -20.30 4.25
CA GLY A 116 -5.75 -21.07 3.18
C GLY A 116 -6.22 -20.67 1.79
N VAL A 117 -5.73 -21.39 0.81
CA VAL A 117 -6.03 -21.16 -0.61
C VAL A 117 -7.52 -21.43 -0.87
N THR A 118 -8.15 -20.51 -1.59
CA THR A 118 -9.58 -20.56 -1.92
C THR A 118 -9.81 -20.26 -3.40
N GLY A 119 -11.07 -20.28 -3.81
CA GLY A 119 -11.44 -19.91 -5.16
C GLY A 119 -10.78 -20.79 -6.22
N ARG A 120 -10.43 -20.16 -7.33
CA ARG A 120 -9.76 -20.82 -8.46
C ARG A 120 -8.41 -21.41 -8.07
N ALA A 121 -7.64 -20.70 -7.24
CA ALA A 121 -6.29 -21.11 -6.87
C ALA A 121 -6.22 -22.44 -6.10
N ARG A 122 -7.35 -22.92 -5.56
CA ARG A 122 -7.39 -24.16 -4.77
C ARG A 122 -7.03 -25.41 -5.58
N ASN A 123 -7.31 -25.39 -6.86
CA ASN A 123 -7.13 -26.54 -7.76
C ASN A 123 -5.93 -26.37 -8.70
N GLU A 124 -5.14 -25.28 -8.54
CA GLU A 124 -3.98 -25.00 -9.38
C GLU A 124 -2.72 -25.53 -8.70
N ASP A 125 -1.94 -26.30 -9.45
CA ASP A 125 -0.69 -26.93 -9.01
C ASP A 125 0.54 -26.41 -9.77
N GLY A 126 0.34 -25.67 -10.87
CA GLY A 126 1.40 -25.11 -11.68
C GLY A 126 1.75 -23.67 -11.30
N ILE A 127 3.04 -23.30 -11.35
CA ILE A 127 3.53 -21.94 -11.04
C ILE A 127 2.81 -20.89 -11.89
N LEU A 128 2.71 -21.11 -13.21
CA LEU A 128 2.05 -20.18 -14.13
C LEU A 128 0.56 -20.07 -13.82
N ASN A 129 -0.12 -21.18 -13.61
CA ASN A 129 -1.55 -21.19 -13.31
C ASN A 129 -1.85 -20.51 -11.97
N THR A 130 -1.01 -20.73 -10.96
CA THR A 130 -1.12 -20.05 -9.67
C THR A 130 -0.91 -18.54 -9.83
N TRP A 131 0.06 -18.11 -10.64
CA TRP A 131 0.28 -16.70 -10.96
C TRP A 131 -0.93 -16.10 -11.68
N LEU A 132 -1.53 -16.83 -12.64
CA LEU A 132 -2.74 -16.42 -13.36
C LEU A 132 -3.99 -16.33 -12.47
N CYS A 133 -3.97 -16.88 -11.26
CA CYS A 133 -5.02 -16.62 -10.28
C CYS A 133 -4.99 -15.19 -9.75
N LEU A 134 -3.83 -14.54 -9.76
CA LEU A 134 -3.67 -13.15 -9.29
C LEU A 134 -3.66 -12.17 -10.45
N PHE A 135 -2.93 -12.48 -11.51
CA PHE A 135 -2.86 -11.68 -12.75
C PHE A 135 -3.51 -12.47 -13.89
N ASP A 136 -4.82 -12.37 -13.99
CA ASP A 136 -5.64 -13.24 -14.83
C ASP A 136 -5.58 -12.91 -16.34
N GLU A 137 -6.18 -13.76 -17.16
CA GLU A 137 -6.20 -13.61 -18.60
C GLU A 137 -6.89 -12.32 -19.08
N ASP A 138 -7.90 -11.81 -18.36
CA ASP A 138 -8.54 -10.55 -18.71
C ASP A 138 -7.61 -9.36 -18.42
N MET A 139 -6.81 -9.42 -17.35
CA MET A 139 -5.78 -8.40 -17.08
C MET A 139 -4.71 -8.40 -18.18
N LEU A 140 -4.31 -9.58 -18.65
CA LEU A 140 -3.41 -9.69 -19.79
C LEU A 140 -4.04 -9.13 -21.07
N ASP A 141 -5.35 -9.38 -21.32
CA ASP A 141 -6.06 -8.81 -22.46
C ASP A 141 -6.09 -7.28 -22.40
N MET A 142 -6.33 -6.72 -21.23
CA MET A 142 -6.26 -5.25 -21.04
C MET A 142 -4.87 -4.71 -21.39
N VAL A 143 -3.81 -5.33 -20.86
CA VAL A 143 -2.43 -4.92 -21.12
C VAL A 143 -2.10 -5.02 -22.63
N VAL A 144 -2.43 -6.12 -23.29
CA VAL A 144 -2.19 -6.33 -24.72
C VAL A 144 -2.96 -5.29 -25.55
N THR A 145 -4.25 -5.10 -25.24
CA THR A 145 -5.12 -4.19 -25.99
C THR A 145 -4.59 -2.75 -25.94
N PHE A 146 -4.34 -2.24 -24.73
CA PHE A 146 -3.90 -0.86 -24.57
C PHE A 146 -2.45 -0.64 -25.00
N THR A 147 -1.59 -1.65 -24.86
CA THR A 147 -0.23 -1.59 -25.39
C THR A 147 -0.26 -1.53 -26.93
N ASN A 148 -1.06 -2.37 -27.58
CA ASN A 148 -1.19 -2.34 -29.03
C ASN A 148 -1.81 -1.05 -29.55
N GLN A 149 -2.83 -0.51 -28.87
CA GLN A 149 -3.37 0.83 -29.18
C GLN A 149 -2.27 1.90 -29.19
N TYR A 150 -1.36 1.87 -28.20
CA TYR A 150 -0.25 2.81 -28.17
C TYR A 150 0.81 2.52 -29.24
N ILE A 151 1.13 1.25 -29.48
CA ILE A 151 2.05 0.84 -30.55
C ILE A 151 1.55 1.36 -31.91
N ASP A 152 0.25 1.25 -32.19
CA ASP A 152 -0.34 1.71 -33.44
C ASP A 152 -0.20 3.23 -33.61
N CYS A 153 -0.36 4.01 -32.52
CA CYS A 153 -0.14 5.46 -32.54
C CYS A 153 1.30 5.85 -32.90
N ILE A 154 2.29 5.10 -32.42
CA ILE A 154 3.72 5.44 -32.62
C ILE A 154 4.36 4.73 -33.80
N ARG A 155 3.69 3.76 -34.42
CA ARG A 155 4.23 2.94 -35.53
C ARG A 155 4.76 3.76 -36.68
N CYS A 156 4.09 4.86 -37.02
CA CYS A 156 4.50 5.76 -38.10
C CYS A 156 5.89 6.42 -37.90
N HIS A 157 6.39 6.45 -36.65
CA HIS A 157 7.71 7.00 -36.34
C HIS A 157 8.86 5.99 -36.56
N TYR A 158 8.55 4.75 -36.85
CA TYR A 158 9.55 3.70 -37.08
C TYR A 158 9.74 3.45 -38.58
N THR A 159 10.97 3.58 -39.04
CA THR A 159 11.33 3.37 -40.44
C THR A 159 11.07 1.95 -40.93
N ARG A 160 11.14 0.97 -39.99
CA ARG A 160 10.93 -0.46 -40.28
C ARG A 160 9.75 -0.95 -39.47
N GLU A 161 8.71 -1.40 -40.13
CA GLU A 161 7.50 -1.93 -39.50
C GLU A 161 7.76 -3.01 -38.47
N ARG A 162 8.76 -3.90 -38.73
CA ARG A 162 9.18 -4.95 -37.80
C ARG A 162 9.64 -4.43 -36.42
N ASN A 163 10.04 -3.17 -36.32
CA ASN A 163 10.51 -2.57 -35.08
C ASN A 163 9.35 -2.13 -34.16
N ALA A 164 8.16 -1.96 -34.73
CA ALA A 164 6.96 -1.55 -34.00
C ALA A 164 5.81 -2.55 -34.24
N MET A 165 6.11 -3.84 -34.13
CA MET A 165 5.09 -4.89 -34.23
C MET A 165 4.19 -4.89 -32.99
N SER A 166 2.92 -5.23 -33.21
CA SER A 166 1.97 -5.47 -32.13
C SER A 166 2.44 -6.64 -31.24
N THR A 167 1.99 -6.65 -30.01
CA THR A 167 2.29 -7.70 -29.04
C THR A 167 1.09 -8.62 -28.79
N ASP A 168 1.34 -9.77 -28.20
CA ASP A 168 0.31 -10.74 -27.80
C ASP A 168 0.47 -11.14 -26.31
N LYS A 169 -0.45 -11.96 -25.82
CA LYS A 169 -0.41 -12.45 -24.44
C LYS A 169 0.82 -13.28 -24.13
N THR A 170 1.30 -14.05 -25.09
CA THR A 170 2.46 -14.93 -24.92
C THR A 170 3.72 -14.10 -24.72
N GLU A 171 3.89 -13.08 -25.56
CA GLU A 171 5.00 -12.15 -25.46
C GLU A 171 4.94 -11.30 -24.17
N ILE A 172 3.76 -10.82 -23.79
CA ILE A 172 3.61 -10.09 -22.49
C ILE A 172 3.90 -10.99 -21.30
N LYS A 173 3.47 -12.25 -21.29
CA LYS A 173 3.85 -13.22 -20.24
C LYS A 173 5.35 -13.43 -20.20
N ALA A 174 6.00 -13.59 -21.34
CA ALA A 174 7.45 -13.73 -21.46
C ALA A 174 8.18 -12.47 -20.96
N PHE A 175 7.70 -11.28 -21.34
CA PHE A 175 8.24 -10.01 -20.88
C PHE A 175 8.15 -9.86 -19.35
N ILE A 176 6.98 -10.15 -18.74
CA ILE A 176 6.82 -10.14 -17.29
C ILE A 176 7.75 -11.17 -16.64
N GLY A 177 7.88 -12.37 -17.22
CA GLY A 177 8.82 -13.39 -16.76
C GLY A 177 10.26 -12.90 -16.71
N LEU A 178 10.71 -12.16 -17.74
CA LEU A 178 12.05 -11.54 -17.74
C LEU A 178 12.21 -10.48 -16.65
N LEU A 179 11.16 -9.69 -16.35
CA LEU A 179 11.20 -8.72 -15.23
C LEU A 179 11.38 -9.46 -13.88
N TYR A 180 10.70 -10.60 -13.67
CA TYR A 180 10.93 -11.43 -12.47
C TYR A 180 12.37 -11.95 -12.40
N ILE A 181 12.91 -12.44 -13.53
CA ILE A 181 14.29 -12.94 -13.59
C ILE A 181 15.29 -11.81 -13.33
N ALA A 182 15.07 -10.61 -13.88
CA ALA A 182 15.89 -9.45 -13.56
C ALA A 182 15.90 -9.16 -12.05
N GLY A 183 14.73 -9.29 -11.38
CA GLY A 183 14.63 -9.20 -9.93
C GLY A 183 15.44 -10.25 -9.19
N VAL A 184 15.37 -11.52 -9.59
CA VAL A 184 16.16 -12.64 -9.02
C VAL A 184 17.66 -12.36 -9.10
N HIS A 185 18.13 -11.87 -10.25
CA HIS A 185 19.53 -11.53 -10.48
C HIS A 185 19.96 -10.21 -9.86
N LYS A 186 19.07 -9.50 -9.15
CA LYS A 186 19.34 -8.19 -8.53
C LYS A 186 19.92 -7.18 -9.51
N SER A 187 19.42 -7.19 -10.72
CA SER A 187 19.97 -6.46 -11.86
C SER A 187 19.74 -4.95 -11.83
N GLY A 188 19.13 -4.43 -10.78
CA GLY A 188 18.70 -3.04 -10.68
C GLY A 188 19.79 -1.96 -10.65
N ARG A 189 21.08 -2.34 -10.76
CA ARG A 189 22.22 -1.44 -10.94
C ARG A 189 23.09 -1.82 -12.13
N LYS A 190 22.65 -2.81 -12.93
CA LYS A 190 23.34 -3.24 -14.13
C LYS A 190 22.76 -2.51 -15.32
N ASN A 191 23.62 -2.20 -16.30
CA ASN A 191 23.11 -1.74 -17.59
C ASN A 191 22.30 -2.87 -18.22
N LEU A 192 21.18 -2.51 -18.84
CA LEU A 192 20.28 -3.47 -19.48
C LEU A 192 21.02 -4.35 -20.51
N GLN A 193 21.98 -3.78 -21.27
CA GLN A 193 22.80 -4.50 -22.24
C GLN A 193 23.58 -5.65 -21.62
N GLU A 194 24.02 -5.52 -20.37
CA GLU A 194 24.75 -6.58 -19.67
C GLU A 194 23.91 -7.86 -19.49
N LEU A 195 22.57 -7.74 -19.41
CA LEU A 195 21.69 -8.90 -19.29
C LEU A 195 21.64 -9.73 -20.57
N TRP A 196 21.85 -9.09 -21.74
CA TRP A 196 21.88 -9.72 -23.05
C TRP A 196 23.30 -10.06 -23.55
N ASP A 197 24.32 -9.79 -22.73
CA ASP A 197 25.71 -10.04 -23.12
C ASP A 197 25.92 -11.52 -23.47
N SER A 198 26.56 -11.75 -24.63
CA SER A 198 26.89 -13.06 -25.15
C SER A 198 28.32 -13.54 -24.80
N SER A 199 29.13 -12.67 -24.17
CA SER A 199 30.52 -12.98 -23.80
C SER A 199 30.66 -13.90 -22.56
N GLY A 200 29.55 -14.29 -21.94
CA GLY A 200 29.50 -15.14 -20.76
C GLY A 200 29.16 -14.42 -19.45
N PHE A 201 29.07 -13.08 -19.44
CA PHE A 201 28.67 -12.29 -18.26
C PHE A 201 27.18 -12.03 -18.22
N GLY A 202 26.45 -12.20 -19.32
CA GLY A 202 25.02 -12.03 -19.40
C GLY A 202 24.22 -13.20 -18.82
N VAL A 203 22.91 -13.02 -18.77
CA VAL A 203 21.97 -14.04 -18.31
C VAL A 203 21.29 -14.66 -19.53
N GLU A 204 21.65 -15.89 -19.86
CA GLU A 204 21.28 -16.55 -21.11
C GLU A 204 19.78 -16.53 -21.44
N ILE A 205 18.92 -16.65 -20.44
CA ILE A 205 17.48 -16.69 -20.62
C ILE A 205 16.92 -15.41 -21.28
N PHE A 206 17.55 -14.23 -21.08
CA PHE A 206 17.11 -13.01 -21.71
C PHE A 206 17.22 -13.09 -23.23
N ARG A 207 18.41 -13.41 -23.75
CA ARG A 207 18.66 -13.52 -25.20
C ARG A 207 17.89 -14.67 -25.86
N LEU A 208 17.62 -15.75 -25.12
CA LEU A 208 16.82 -16.88 -25.62
C LEU A 208 15.32 -16.57 -25.67
N THR A 209 14.84 -15.64 -24.84
CA THR A 209 13.41 -15.30 -24.76
C THR A 209 13.03 -14.23 -25.78
N MET A 210 13.73 -13.10 -25.81
CA MET A 210 13.52 -12.03 -26.79
C MET A 210 14.76 -11.18 -26.99
N SER A 211 14.81 -10.41 -28.08
CA SER A 211 15.91 -9.47 -28.32
C SER A 211 15.86 -8.31 -27.33
N GLU A 212 17.03 -7.74 -26.99
CA GLU A 212 17.13 -6.53 -26.15
C GLU A 212 16.28 -5.38 -26.70
N PHE A 213 16.36 -5.15 -28.02
CA PHE A 213 15.57 -4.11 -28.70
C PHE A 213 14.06 -4.29 -28.44
N ARG A 214 13.54 -5.52 -28.57
CA ARG A 214 12.12 -5.82 -28.34
C ARG A 214 11.74 -5.63 -26.88
N PHE A 215 12.60 -6.00 -25.96
CA PHE A 215 12.37 -5.80 -24.53
C PHE A 215 12.29 -4.31 -24.19
N ARG A 216 13.23 -3.49 -24.67
CA ARG A 216 13.21 -2.02 -24.51
C ARG A 216 11.96 -1.42 -25.12
N PHE A 217 11.59 -1.85 -26.31
CA PHE A 217 10.39 -1.37 -26.99
C PHE A 217 9.13 -1.67 -26.17
N LEU A 218 8.97 -2.90 -25.67
CA LEU A 218 7.83 -3.24 -24.82
C LEU A 218 7.84 -2.46 -23.50
N LEU A 219 9.01 -2.26 -22.90
CA LEU A 219 9.14 -1.45 -21.69
C LEU A 219 8.63 -0.02 -21.86
N GLN A 220 8.94 0.61 -23.00
CA GLN A 220 8.51 1.97 -23.34
C GLN A 220 7.04 2.04 -23.77
N THR A 221 6.53 1.00 -24.40
CA THR A 221 5.18 0.98 -24.97
C THR A 221 4.10 0.38 -24.08
N LEU A 222 4.47 -0.27 -22.98
CA LEU A 222 3.53 -0.91 -22.07
C LEU A 222 2.47 0.09 -21.56
N ARG A 223 1.21 -0.29 -21.67
CA ARG A 223 0.06 0.53 -21.21
C ARG A 223 -0.96 -0.35 -20.50
N PHE A 224 -1.66 0.25 -19.52
CA PHE A 224 -2.63 -0.45 -18.68
C PHE A 224 -4.04 0.10 -18.83
N ASP A 225 -4.20 1.16 -19.65
CA ASP A 225 -5.48 1.82 -19.85
C ASP A 225 -5.57 2.47 -21.23
N ASN A 226 -6.79 2.85 -21.63
CA ASN A 226 -7.02 3.62 -22.84
C ASN A 226 -6.45 5.04 -22.68
N ARG A 227 -5.41 5.35 -23.48
CA ARG A 227 -4.74 6.66 -23.45
C ARG A 227 -5.64 7.79 -23.96
N ASP A 228 -6.51 7.53 -24.94
CA ASP A 228 -7.31 8.58 -25.56
C ASP A 228 -8.32 9.20 -24.61
N THR A 229 -8.85 8.40 -23.66
CA THR A 229 -9.79 8.85 -22.62
C THR A 229 -9.10 9.18 -21.30
N ARG A 230 -7.76 9.03 -21.22
CA ARG A 230 -7.02 9.18 -19.96
C ARG A 230 -7.13 10.58 -19.38
N ILE A 231 -7.05 11.64 -20.19
CA ILE A 231 -7.11 13.03 -19.73
C ILE A 231 -8.45 13.28 -19.02
N GLU A 232 -9.57 12.88 -19.62
CA GLU A 232 -10.89 13.00 -19.02
C GLU A 232 -11.00 12.21 -17.72
N ARG A 233 -10.55 10.96 -17.71
CA ARG A 233 -10.59 10.12 -16.50
C ARG A 233 -9.68 10.63 -15.39
N ARG A 234 -8.52 11.21 -15.72
CA ARG A 234 -7.61 11.82 -14.73
C ARG A 234 -8.18 13.06 -14.07
N SER A 235 -9.08 13.79 -14.73
CA SER A 235 -9.74 14.96 -14.14
C SER A 235 -10.56 14.64 -12.90
N VAL A 236 -11.01 13.39 -12.75
CA VAL A 236 -11.80 12.91 -11.61
C VAL A 236 -11.09 11.82 -10.80
N ASP A 237 -10.03 11.21 -11.33
CA ASP A 237 -9.29 10.13 -10.68
C ASP A 237 -7.80 10.13 -11.02
N ARG A 238 -6.95 10.52 -10.07
CA ARG A 238 -5.49 10.57 -10.26
C ARG A 238 -4.86 9.22 -10.59
N ILE A 239 -5.45 8.10 -10.18
CA ILE A 239 -4.96 6.74 -10.49
C ILE A 239 -5.67 6.09 -11.68
N ALA A 240 -6.40 6.86 -12.48
CA ALA A 240 -7.11 6.38 -13.68
C ALA A 240 -6.24 5.49 -14.59
N PRO A 241 -4.92 5.79 -14.84
CA PRO A 241 -4.09 4.98 -15.71
C PRO A 241 -3.89 3.52 -15.28
N ILE A 242 -4.15 3.20 -14.00
CA ILE A 242 -3.95 1.85 -13.47
C ILE A 242 -5.17 1.34 -12.68
N ARG A 243 -6.22 2.16 -12.53
CA ARG A 243 -7.38 1.88 -11.66
C ARG A 243 -8.01 0.51 -11.91
N GLU A 244 -8.35 0.22 -13.15
CA GLU A 244 -9.06 -1.00 -13.51
C GLU A 244 -8.20 -2.24 -13.25
N LEU A 245 -6.96 -2.22 -13.73
CA LEU A 245 -6.00 -3.29 -13.53
C LEU A 245 -5.74 -3.55 -12.04
N PHE A 246 -5.53 -2.48 -11.27
CA PHE A 246 -5.27 -2.56 -9.84
C PHE A 246 -6.47 -3.12 -9.07
N ASN A 247 -7.68 -2.63 -9.35
CA ASN A 247 -8.90 -3.12 -8.70
C ASN A 247 -9.12 -4.62 -8.98
N LYS A 248 -8.87 -5.07 -10.22
CA LYS A 248 -8.99 -6.46 -10.60
C LYS A 248 -7.97 -7.33 -9.87
N PHE A 249 -6.71 -6.87 -9.80
CA PHE A 249 -5.67 -7.53 -9.02
C PHE A 249 -6.07 -7.69 -7.54
N VAL A 250 -6.55 -6.62 -6.90
CA VAL A 250 -7.01 -6.65 -5.50
C VAL A 250 -8.19 -7.61 -5.33
N GLN A 251 -9.12 -7.64 -6.27
CA GLN A 251 -10.24 -8.59 -6.26
C GLN A 251 -9.74 -10.04 -6.34
N ASN A 252 -8.77 -10.32 -7.20
CA ASN A 252 -8.14 -11.63 -7.33
C ASN A 252 -7.42 -12.04 -6.04
N CYS A 253 -6.70 -11.12 -5.40
CA CYS A 253 -6.09 -11.38 -4.09
C CYS A 253 -7.13 -11.81 -3.05
N ARG A 254 -8.28 -11.12 -2.99
CA ARG A 254 -9.37 -11.44 -2.06
C ARG A 254 -10.05 -12.79 -2.34
N SER A 255 -10.13 -13.16 -3.61
CA SER A 255 -10.88 -14.36 -4.05
C SER A 255 -10.10 -15.63 -3.85
N ASN A 256 -8.78 -15.59 -3.97
CA ASN A 256 -7.95 -16.79 -4.07
C ASN A 256 -7.28 -17.20 -2.75
N TYR A 257 -7.43 -16.40 -1.70
CA TYR A 257 -6.90 -16.74 -0.38
C TYR A 257 -7.77 -16.21 0.77
N ALA A 258 -8.05 -17.06 1.74
CA ALA A 258 -8.66 -16.68 3.00
C ALA A 258 -7.58 -16.49 4.07
N VAL A 259 -7.45 -15.27 4.58
CA VAL A 259 -6.45 -14.92 5.60
C VAL A 259 -6.67 -15.63 6.93
N GLY A 260 -5.62 -15.70 7.74
CA GLY A 260 -5.62 -16.26 9.08
C GLY A 260 -6.44 -15.47 10.11
N GLU A 261 -6.19 -15.76 11.37
CA GLU A 261 -6.89 -15.15 12.50
C GLU A 261 -6.51 -13.69 12.68
N ASP A 262 -5.24 -13.35 12.48
CA ASP A 262 -4.68 -12.02 12.66
C ASP A 262 -4.35 -11.38 11.33
N VAL A 263 -4.85 -10.16 11.12
CA VAL A 263 -4.60 -9.34 9.94
C VAL A 263 -4.00 -8.01 10.34
N THR A 264 -2.85 -7.69 9.78
CA THR A 264 -2.15 -6.43 10.03
C THR A 264 -2.55 -5.39 8.99
N ILE A 265 -2.89 -4.20 9.46
CA ILE A 265 -3.08 -3.01 8.63
C ILE A 265 -1.84 -2.12 8.75
N ASP A 266 -1.22 -1.83 7.62
CA ASP A 266 -0.03 -0.98 7.57
C ASP A 266 0.09 -0.26 6.23
N GLU A 267 1.02 0.72 6.13
CA GLU A 267 1.38 1.35 4.88
C GLU A 267 2.73 0.85 4.36
N MET A 268 2.79 0.59 3.06
CA MET A 268 4.03 0.38 2.34
C MET A 268 4.35 1.57 1.44
N LEU A 269 5.62 1.89 1.29
CA LEU A 269 6.11 2.86 0.31
C LEU A 269 6.84 2.09 -0.79
N VAL A 270 6.18 1.94 -1.94
CA VAL A 270 6.77 1.30 -3.12
C VAL A 270 7.70 2.29 -3.78
N ALA A 271 9.00 1.97 -3.86
CA ALA A 271 10.00 2.85 -4.46
C ALA A 271 9.60 3.23 -5.89
N PHE A 272 9.50 4.53 -6.14
CA PHE A 272 9.15 5.06 -7.45
C PHE A 272 9.75 6.45 -7.63
N ARG A 273 10.41 6.68 -8.77
CA ARG A 273 11.03 7.97 -9.13
C ARG A 273 10.58 8.51 -10.48
N GLY A 274 9.67 7.80 -11.15
CA GLY A 274 9.07 8.26 -12.40
C GLY A 274 8.12 9.45 -12.21
N ARG A 275 7.61 10.01 -13.28
CA ARG A 275 6.63 11.10 -13.25
C ARG A 275 5.28 10.59 -12.74
N CYS A 276 4.89 11.00 -11.53
CA CYS A 276 3.61 10.64 -10.92
C CYS A 276 3.17 11.73 -9.94
N CYS A 277 1.95 12.24 -10.09
CA CYS A 277 1.43 13.37 -9.30
C CYS A 277 1.10 13.04 -7.85
N PHE A 278 1.17 11.77 -7.43
CA PHE A 278 0.90 11.34 -6.07
C PHE A 278 2.07 10.60 -5.39
N ILE A 279 3.31 10.84 -5.86
CA ILE A 279 4.52 10.37 -5.18
C ILE A 279 4.56 10.97 -3.77
N GLN A 280 4.89 10.13 -2.79
CA GLN A 280 5.06 10.52 -1.40
C GLN A 280 6.53 10.53 -1.02
N TYR A 281 6.93 11.52 -0.19
CA TYR A 281 8.24 11.55 0.44
C TYR A 281 8.09 11.19 1.92
N ILE A 282 8.65 10.06 2.34
CA ILE A 282 8.62 9.58 3.72
C ILE A 282 10.06 9.31 4.16
N PRO A 283 10.71 10.25 4.88
CA PRO A 283 12.14 10.16 5.23
C PRO A 283 12.53 8.90 6.03
N SER A 284 11.58 8.39 6.83
CA SER A 284 11.78 7.21 7.69
C SER A 284 11.75 5.89 6.93
N LYS A 285 11.19 5.85 5.71
CA LYS A 285 11.14 4.63 4.90
C LYS A 285 12.44 4.48 4.08
N PRO A 286 12.92 3.26 3.81
CA PRO A 286 14.17 3.03 3.07
C PRO A 286 14.20 3.67 1.67
N ALA A 287 13.07 3.63 0.97
CA ALA A 287 12.94 4.19 -0.37
C ALA A 287 12.88 5.72 -0.40
N LYS A 288 12.49 6.37 0.70
CA LYS A 288 12.22 7.81 0.87
C LYS A 288 11.17 8.37 -0.08
N TYR A 289 11.26 8.11 -1.40
CA TYR A 289 10.29 8.50 -2.43
C TYR A 289 9.58 7.27 -2.98
N GLY A 290 8.28 7.35 -3.16
CA GLY A 290 7.53 6.24 -3.72
C GLY A 290 6.02 6.43 -3.71
N ILE A 291 5.32 5.42 -4.17
CA ILE A 291 3.87 5.34 -4.12
C ILE A 291 3.47 4.71 -2.79
N LYS A 292 2.67 5.44 -2.01
CA LYS A 292 2.13 4.95 -0.74
C LYS A 292 0.93 4.06 -1.00
N ILE A 293 0.95 2.86 -0.43
CA ILE A 293 -0.15 1.90 -0.53
C ILE A 293 -0.51 1.44 0.88
N PHE A 294 -1.78 1.51 1.23
CA PHE A 294 -2.31 0.90 2.43
C PHE A 294 -2.66 -0.56 2.16
N SER A 295 -2.37 -1.43 3.11
CA SER A 295 -2.53 -2.88 2.93
C SER A 295 -3.13 -3.57 4.14
N ALA A 296 -3.89 -4.63 3.87
CA ALA A 296 -4.33 -5.61 4.85
C ALA A 296 -3.63 -6.94 4.55
N VAL A 297 -2.82 -7.40 5.49
CA VAL A 297 -1.88 -8.51 5.32
C VAL A 297 -2.11 -9.57 6.39
N ASP A 298 -2.13 -10.83 5.99
CA ASP A 298 -2.11 -11.96 6.93
C ASP A 298 -0.83 -11.92 7.77
N ALA A 299 -0.96 -11.81 9.08
CA ALA A 299 0.18 -11.65 9.98
C ALA A 299 1.11 -12.87 10.02
N LYS A 300 0.61 -14.05 9.70
CA LYS A 300 1.36 -15.31 9.76
C LYS A 300 1.95 -15.72 8.41
N MET A 301 1.16 -15.57 7.33
CA MET A 301 1.54 -16.01 6.00
C MET A 301 2.05 -14.89 5.11
N PHE A 302 2.00 -13.63 5.58
CA PHE A 302 2.40 -12.42 4.85
C PHE A 302 1.65 -12.22 3.52
N TYR A 303 0.47 -12.84 3.38
CA TYR A 303 -0.36 -12.68 2.19
C TYR A 303 -1.15 -11.39 2.25
N THR A 304 -1.02 -10.56 1.23
CA THR A 304 -1.76 -9.31 1.11
C THR A 304 -3.13 -9.57 0.52
N CYS A 305 -4.17 -9.44 1.33
CA CYS A 305 -5.55 -9.72 0.90
C CYS A 305 -6.29 -8.47 0.41
N ASN A 306 -5.86 -7.29 0.78
CA ASN A 306 -6.48 -6.04 0.35
C ASN A 306 -5.45 -4.91 0.26
N LEU A 307 -5.62 -4.06 -0.75
CA LEU A 307 -4.72 -2.94 -1.05
C LEU A 307 -5.53 -1.70 -1.43
N GLU A 308 -5.01 -0.53 -1.07
CA GLU A 308 -5.53 0.77 -1.49
C GLU A 308 -4.36 1.71 -1.79
N ILE A 309 -4.24 2.18 -3.04
CA ILE A 309 -3.26 3.20 -3.41
C ILE A 309 -3.69 4.54 -2.81
N TYR A 310 -2.75 5.26 -2.20
CA TYR A 310 -2.96 6.61 -1.71
C TYR A 310 -2.70 7.63 -2.83
N PRO A 311 -3.75 8.23 -3.42
CA PRO A 311 -3.60 9.17 -4.53
C PRO A 311 -3.35 10.62 -4.08
N GLY A 312 -3.14 10.86 -2.78
CA GLY A 312 -3.22 12.21 -2.22
C GLY A 312 -4.67 12.73 -2.20
N ARG A 313 -4.82 14.03 -2.34
CA ARG A 313 -6.17 14.64 -2.44
C ARG A 313 -6.74 14.39 -3.84
N GLN A 314 -7.76 13.56 -3.93
CA GLN A 314 -8.50 13.34 -5.19
C GLN A 314 -9.29 14.58 -5.58
N PRO A 315 -9.51 14.84 -6.89
CA PRO A 315 -10.46 15.81 -7.37
C PRO A 315 -11.88 15.53 -6.83
N GLU A 316 -12.74 16.54 -6.90
CA GLU A 316 -14.15 16.35 -6.57
C GLU A 316 -14.80 15.36 -7.53
N GLY A 317 -15.53 14.39 -7.00
CA GLY A 317 -16.18 13.37 -7.81
C GLY A 317 -16.27 12.00 -7.13
N PRO A 318 -16.62 10.96 -7.89
CA PRO A 318 -16.93 9.62 -7.36
C PRO A 318 -15.72 8.90 -6.72
N PHE A 319 -14.51 9.35 -7.03
CA PHE A 319 -13.27 8.76 -6.50
C PHE A 319 -12.69 9.53 -5.31
N GLN A 320 -13.35 10.64 -4.88
CA GLN A 320 -12.96 11.36 -3.70
C GLN A 320 -13.33 10.55 -2.46
N MET A 321 -12.31 10.10 -1.73
CA MET A 321 -12.47 9.35 -0.49
C MET A 321 -11.76 10.06 0.66
N SER A 322 -12.27 9.86 1.87
CA SER A 322 -11.61 10.36 3.07
C SER A 322 -10.27 9.66 3.29
N ASN A 323 -9.23 10.44 3.56
CA ASN A 323 -7.90 9.97 3.91
C ASN A 323 -7.69 9.82 5.43
N LYS A 324 -8.74 10.00 6.24
CA LYS A 324 -8.65 9.74 7.68
C LYS A 324 -8.27 8.29 7.94
N SER A 325 -7.36 8.08 8.86
CA SER A 325 -6.82 6.75 9.17
C SER A 325 -7.91 5.74 9.52
N THR A 326 -8.93 6.15 10.28
CA THR A 326 -10.08 5.30 10.62
C THR A 326 -10.90 4.87 9.41
N ASP A 327 -11.11 5.78 8.45
CA ASP A 327 -11.89 5.50 7.24
C ASP A 327 -11.10 4.60 6.28
N VAL A 328 -9.77 4.75 6.24
CA VAL A 328 -8.88 3.84 5.50
C VAL A 328 -8.99 2.43 6.07
N VAL A 329 -8.92 2.28 7.40
CA VAL A 329 -9.08 0.96 8.04
C VAL A 329 -10.46 0.37 7.74
N ASP A 330 -11.53 1.16 7.86
CA ASP A 330 -12.90 0.71 7.56
C ASP A 330 -13.01 0.11 6.15
N ARG A 331 -12.43 0.78 5.13
CA ARG A 331 -12.40 0.29 3.75
C ARG A 331 -11.58 -0.99 3.60
N LEU A 332 -10.41 -1.05 4.22
CA LEU A 332 -9.52 -2.21 4.13
C LEU A 332 -10.12 -3.45 4.79
N VAL A 333 -10.82 -3.30 5.92
CA VAL A 333 -11.40 -4.44 6.66
C VAL A 333 -12.80 -4.83 6.18
N THR A 334 -13.46 -4.02 5.37
CA THR A 334 -14.81 -4.31 4.87
C THR A 334 -14.97 -5.74 4.32
N PRO A 335 -14.03 -6.29 3.53
CA PRO A 335 -14.11 -7.68 3.06
C PRO A 335 -14.02 -8.74 4.17
N LEU A 336 -13.49 -8.36 5.32
CA LEU A 336 -13.29 -9.22 6.49
C LEU A 336 -14.42 -9.11 7.52
N SER A 337 -15.40 -8.24 7.27
CA SER A 337 -16.51 -8.00 8.19
C SER A 337 -17.21 -9.27 8.61
N LYS A 338 -17.55 -9.37 9.90
CA LYS A 338 -18.26 -10.51 10.51
C LYS A 338 -17.52 -11.85 10.41
N SER A 339 -16.18 -11.79 10.25
CA SER A 339 -15.35 -12.99 10.15
C SER A 339 -14.77 -13.43 11.50
N GLY A 340 -14.86 -12.60 12.55
CA GLY A 340 -14.29 -12.87 13.87
C GLY A 340 -12.77 -12.73 13.95
N ARG A 341 -12.13 -12.17 12.91
CA ARG A 341 -10.68 -11.97 12.87
C ARG A 341 -10.24 -10.83 13.77
N ASN A 342 -8.97 -10.88 14.14
CA ASN A 342 -8.30 -9.81 14.85
C ASN A 342 -7.58 -8.87 13.88
N ILE A 343 -7.72 -7.57 14.07
CA ILE A 343 -7.02 -6.54 13.30
C ILE A 343 -5.91 -5.97 14.16
N CYS A 344 -4.70 -5.95 13.63
CA CYS A 344 -3.53 -5.33 14.24
C CYS A 344 -3.16 -4.08 13.44
N ALA A 345 -2.89 -2.96 14.11
CA ALA A 345 -2.42 -1.75 13.45
C ALA A 345 -1.50 -0.92 14.34
N ASP A 346 -0.69 -0.08 13.71
CA ASP A 346 0.21 0.84 14.40
C ASP A 346 -0.52 2.08 14.95
N ASN A 347 0.24 3.02 15.49
CA ASN A 347 -0.30 4.21 16.13
C ASN A 347 -0.92 5.24 15.18
N TRP A 348 -0.60 5.18 13.87
CA TRP A 348 -1.19 6.08 12.89
C TRP A 348 -2.66 5.72 12.60
N PHE A 349 -2.94 4.43 12.54
CA PHE A 349 -4.30 3.92 12.30
C PHE A 349 -5.15 3.86 13.56
N SER A 350 -4.53 3.84 14.75
CA SER A 350 -5.20 3.53 16.01
C SER A 350 -5.97 4.71 16.59
N ASP A 351 -7.24 4.48 16.88
CA ASP A 351 -8.13 5.39 17.60
C ASP A 351 -9.12 4.60 18.47
N VAL A 352 -9.60 5.21 19.54
CA VAL A 352 -10.61 4.58 20.41
C VAL A 352 -11.96 4.43 19.68
N SER A 353 -12.32 5.36 18.79
CA SER A 353 -13.52 5.24 17.96
C SER A 353 -13.42 4.05 17.01
N LEU A 354 -12.25 3.80 16.43
CA LEU A 354 -12.00 2.65 15.58
C LEU A 354 -12.25 1.32 16.29
N LEU A 355 -11.85 1.21 17.57
CA LEU A 355 -12.14 0.02 18.39
C LEU A 355 -13.64 -0.27 18.44
N HIS A 356 -14.47 0.76 18.64
CA HIS A 356 -15.93 0.62 18.69
C HIS A 356 -16.50 0.19 17.32
N ASP A 357 -16.03 0.82 16.24
CA ASP A 357 -16.49 0.53 14.88
C ASP A 357 -16.13 -0.91 14.47
N LEU A 358 -14.90 -1.33 14.71
CA LEU A 358 -14.46 -2.69 14.41
C LEU A 358 -15.27 -3.74 15.20
N SER A 359 -15.51 -3.49 16.49
CA SER A 359 -16.29 -4.39 17.34
C SER A 359 -17.77 -4.41 16.95
N LYS A 360 -18.41 -3.24 16.80
CA LYS A 360 -19.87 -3.14 16.63
C LYS A 360 -20.32 -3.33 15.19
N LYS A 361 -19.66 -2.66 14.24
CA LYS A 361 -20.02 -2.68 12.83
C LYS A 361 -19.49 -3.94 12.13
N HIS A 362 -18.18 -4.21 12.32
CA HIS A 362 -17.49 -5.28 11.58
C HIS A 362 -17.42 -6.61 12.33
N LYS A 363 -17.72 -6.65 13.64
CA LYS A 363 -17.57 -7.86 14.47
C LYS A 363 -16.15 -8.45 14.39
N LEU A 364 -15.17 -7.57 14.46
CA LEU A 364 -13.73 -7.87 14.48
C LEU A 364 -13.16 -7.47 15.83
N SER A 365 -12.17 -8.18 16.32
CA SER A 365 -11.34 -7.74 17.46
C SER A 365 -10.21 -6.86 16.97
N TYR A 366 -9.60 -6.10 17.89
CA TYR A 366 -8.59 -5.12 17.54
C TYR A 366 -7.46 -5.08 18.57
N VAL A 367 -6.23 -5.01 18.09
CA VAL A 367 -5.02 -4.75 18.89
C VAL A 367 -4.21 -3.68 18.17
N GLY A 368 -3.86 -2.61 18.88
CA GLY A 368 -3.04 -1.54 18.30
C GLY A 368 -2.43 -0.64 19.35
N THR A 369 -1.51 0.22 18.93
CA THR A 369 -0.86 1.21 19.78
C THR A 369 -1.52 2.57 19.63
N LEU A 370 -1.84 3.23 20.74
CA LEU A 370 -2.43 4.57 20.73
C LEU A 370 -1.34 5.65 20.88
N ARG A 371 -1.43 6.72 20.08
CA ARG A 371 -0.59 7.90 20.26
C ARG A 371 -0.89 8.56 21.60
N LYS A 372 0.15 8.95 22.33
CA LYS A 372 0.04 9.54 23.68
C LYS A 372 -0.83 10.80 23.74
N ASN A 373 -0.96 11.52 22.63
CA ASN A 373 -1.75 12.76 22.54
C ASN A 373 -3.27 12.54 22.46
N LYS A 374 -3.75 11.30 22.28
CA LYS A 374 -5.21 11.06 22.22
C LYS A 374 -5.87 11.45 23.56
N TRP A 375 -6.93 12.24 23.47
CA TRP A 375 -7.61 12.80 24.64
C TRP A 375 -8.34 11.75 25.48
N GLN A 376 -8.74 10.63 24.87
CA GLN A 376 -9.40 9.51 25.55
C GLN A 376 -8.46 8.73 26.48
N ILE A 377 -7.14 8.96 26.44
CA ILE A 377 -6.18 8.28 27.33
C ILE A 377 -6.17 8.99 28.69
N PRO A 378 -6.42 8.28 29.81
CA PRO A 378 -6.34 8.84 31.16
C PRO A 378 -4.98 9.49 31.44
N LYS A 379 -5.00 10.63 32.15
CA LYS A 379 -3.78 11.39 32.51
C LYS A 379 -2.79 10.52 33.31
N GLU A 380 -3.29 9.67 34.19
CA GLU A 380 -2.51 8.74 35.02
C GLU A 380 -1.75 7.73 34.17
N MET A 381 -2.31 7.31 33.05
CA MET A 381 -1.66 6.40 32.10
C MET A 381 -0.62 7.09 31.22
N LYS A 382 -0.79 8.40 30.96
CA LYS A 382 0.17 9.23 30.20
C LYS A 382 1.42 9.54 31.02
N ASN A 383 1.30 9.63 32.35
CA ASN A 383 2.41 9.98 33.23
C ASN A 383 3.19 8.73 33.67
N ILE A 384 4.29 8.46 32.94
CA ILE A 384 5.15 7.30 33.16
C ILE A 384 6.38 7.61 34.04
N ARG A 385 6.66 8.92 34.35
CA ARG A 385 7.93 9.32 35.00
C ARG A 385 8.07 8.78 36.41
N ASN A 386 6.96 8.71 37.15
CA ASN A 386 6.92 8.31 38.58
C ASN A 386 6.49 6.86 38.75
N ARG A 387 6.46 6.07 37.67
CA ARG A 387 6.07 4.67 37.73
C ARG A 387 7.28 3.74 37.75
N PRO A 388 7.22 2.65 38.54
CA PRO A 388 8.29 1.64 38.57
C PRO A 388 8.50 1.03 37.17
N ASN A 389 9.75 0.59 36.93
CA ASN A 389 10.03 -0.24 35.77
C ASN A 389 9.20 -1.53 35.81
N ASN A 390 8.86 -2.07 34.67
CA ASN A 390 8.04 -3.28 34.50
C ASN A 390 6.63 -3.17 35.13
N SER A 391 6.12 -1.94 35.29
CA SER A 391 4.76 -1.71 35.82
C SER A 391 3.74 -1.51 34.69
N SER A 392 2.53 -2.03 34.92
CA SER A 392 1.38 -1.88 34.02
C SER A 392 0.23 -1.18 34.71
N VAL A 393 -0.46 -0.31 34.00
CA VAL A 393 -1.74 0.28 34.43
C VAL A 393 -2.77 -0.05 33.36
N PHE A 394 -3.94 -0.49 33.80
CA PHE A 394 -5.04 -0.89 32.93
C PHE A 394 -6.23 0.04 33.12
N ALA A 395 -6.97 0.24 32.04
CA ALA A 395 -8.27 0.89 32.07
C ALA A 395 -9.21 0.15 31.12
N HIS A 396 -10.48 0.01 31.51
CA HIS A 396 -11.43 -0.88 30.85
C HIS A 396 -12.70 -0.12 30.48
N ASN A 397 -13.21 -0.38 29.30
CA ASN A 397 -14.57 -0.07 28.92
C ASN A 397 -15.32 -1.36 28.51
N ARG A 398 -16.53 -1.24 28.00
CA ARG A 398 -17.29 -2.43 27.55
C ARG A 398 -16.72 -3.11 26.31
N ASP A 399 -16.03 -2.35 25.46
CA ASP A 399 -15.59 -2.79 24.13
C ASP A 399 -14.09 -3.11 24.11
N GLY A 400 -13.32 -2.67 25.13
CA GLY A 400 -11.88 -2.91 25.12
C GLY A 400 -11.15 -2.54 26.41
N THR A 401 -9.87 -2.80 26.38
CA THR A 401 -8.92 -2.50 27.47
C THR A 401 -7.75 -1.73 26.92
N ILE A 402 -7.39 -0.63 27.56
CA ILE A 402 -6.14 0.09 27.30
C ILE A 402 -5.12 -0.28 28.38
N VAL A 403 -3.88 -0.48 27.98
CA VAL A 403 -2.75 -0.76 28.90
C VAL A 403 -1.64 0.25 28.65
N SER A 404 -1.10 0.79 29.76
CA SER A 404 0.13 1.59 29.74
C SER A 404 1.22 0.84 30.47
N TYR A 405 2.27 0.45 29.76
CA TYR A 405 3.41 -0.30 30.28
C TYR A 405 4.67 0.56 30.32
N VAL A 406 5.44 0.44 31.40
CA VAL A 406 6.75 1.08 31.55
C VAL A 406 7.82 -0.01 31.48
N PRO A 407 8.58 -0.12 30.38
CA PRO A 407 9.63 -1.13 30.25
C PRO A 407 10.82 -0.82 31.17
N GLU A 408 11.67 -1.81 31.38
CA GLU A 408 12.96 -1.63 32.02
C GLU A 408 13.82 -0.67 31.21
N LYS A 409 14.40 0.32 31.89
CA LYS A 409 15.33 1.24 31.24
C LYS A 409 16.61 0.47 30.91
N LYS A 410 16.86 0.24 29.64
CA LYS A 410 18.18 -0.21 29.19
C LYS A 410 19.18 0.90 29.51
N ASN A 411 20.17 0.61 30.37
CA ASN A 411 21.32 1.47 30.53
C ASN A 411 21.98 1.60 29.15
N LYS A 412 22.06 2.85 28.65
CA LYS A 412 22.76 3.17 27.41
C LYS A 412 24.26 3.12 27.65
#